data_28cdc5179aa9038789b9e87b3a3649c7
#
_entry.id   28cdc5179aa9038789b9e87b3a3649c7
#
_cell.length_a   1.000
_cell.length_b   1.000
_cell.length_c   1.000
_cell.angle_alpha   90.00
_cell.angle_beta   90.00
_cell.angle_gamma   90.00
#
_symmetry.space_group_name_H-M   'P 1'
#
loop_
_entity.id
_entity.type
_entity.pdbx_description
1 polymer ?
#
loop_
_entity_poly.entity_id
_entity_poly.type
_entity_poly.pdbx_seq_one_letter_code
_entity_poly.pdbx_strand_id
1 'polypeptide(L)'
;MKTYRVRLLAFATAAGLIFLLNQGKLEAQEEVTEEEKVEEKTSSEEPKPVKKVKKDLMFHLDPFIVNLAKSGGNRFLKVTVSLEMSSPKVRLGLKNNIQKITDSILLLLSTKIFKDVYSVQGKFTLKGEITTRVNQFLTEGQVKGAYFTEFIIQ
;
A
#
# COMPACT_ATOMS: atom_id res chain seq x y z
N MET A 1 25.77 -26.97 29.09
CA MET A 1 24.50 -27.63 29.43
C MET A 1 23.67 -26.71 30.30
N LYS A 2 22.68 -26.03 29.75
CA LYS A 2 21.69 -25.23 30.50
C LYS A 2 20.31 -25.62 30.00
N THR A 3 19.61 -26.34 30.85
CA THR A 3 18.26 -26.88 30.67
C THR A 3 17.23 -25.78 30.87
N TYR A 4 16.41 -25.48 29.86
CA TYR A 4 15.23 -24.61 29.99
C TYR A 4 14.02 -25.45 30.39
N ARG A 5 13.52 -25.19 31.61
CA ARG A 5 12.29 -25.78 32.16
C ARG A 5 11.07 -25.11 31.53
N VAL A 6 10.30 -25.91 30.80
CA VAL A 6 8.95 -25.58 30.34
C VAL A 6 8.04 -25.57 31.59
N ARG A 7 7.40 -24.44 31.87
CA ARG A 7 6.30 -24.35 32.83
C ARG A 7 4.98 -24.38 32.09
N LEU A 8 4.36 -25.56 32.14
CA LEU A 8 2.98 -25.82 31.78
C LEU A 8 2.08 -25.27 32.89
N LEU A 9 1.21 -24.33 32.61
CA LEU A 9 0.13 -23.91 33.50
C LEU A 9 -1.20 -24.17 32.80
N ALA A 10 -1.81 -25.27 33.22
CA ALA A 10 -3.19 -25.61 32.96
C ALA A 10 -4.10 -24.80 33.89
N PHE A 11 -5.11 -24.14 33.36
CA PHE A 11 -6.27 -23.74 34.14
C PHE A 11 -7.53 -24.30 33.51
N ALA A 12 -8.17 -25.14 34.34
CA ALA A 12 -9.41 -25.81 34.05
C ALA A 12 -10.61 -25.03 34.57
N THR A 13 -11.67 -25.09 33.81
CA THR A 13 -13.09 -25.19 34.17
C THR A 13 -13.75 -24.17 35.13
N ALA A 14 -14.82 -23.54 34.68
CA ALA A 14 -16.08 -23.57 35.41
C ALA A 14 -17.25 -23.24 34.46
N ALA A 15 -18.14 -24.20 34.37
CA ALA A 15 -19.46 -24.11 33.78
C ALA A 15 -20.40 -23.28 34.68
N GLY A 16 -21.27 -22.51 34.12
CA GLY A 16 -22.33 -21.79 34.82
C GLY A 16 -23.56 -21.62 33.93
N LEU A 17 -24.41 -22.61 33.99
CA LEU A 17 -25.76 -22.67 33.41
C LEU A 17 -26.71 -21.77 34.20
N ILE A 18 -27.31 -20.79 33.55
CA ILE A 18 -28.57 -20.20 34.08
C ILE A 18 -29.56 -20.06 32.92
N PHE A 19 -30.51 -21.01 32.95
CA PHE A 19 -31.74 -21.05 32.19
C PHE A 19 -32.83 -20.45 33.07
N LEU A 20 -33.47 -19.39 32.65
CA LEU A 20 -34.75 -18.98 33.22
C LEU A 20 -35.68 -18.43 32.16
N LEU A 21 -36.71 -19.21 31.97
CA LEU A 21 -37.95 -18.92 31.25
C LEU A 21 -38.60 -17.64 31.75
N ASN A 22 -39.14 -16.86 30.82
CA ASN A 22 -40.40 -16.19 31.11
C ASN A 22 -41.29 -16.23 29.86
N GLN A 23 -42.40 -16.97 30.02
CA GLN A 23 -43.54 -17.01 29.12
C GLN A 23 -44.61 -16.01 29.58
N GLY A 24 -45.39 -15.56 28.61
CA GLY A 24 -46.68 -14.93 28.77
C GLY A 24 -46.71 -13.45 28.34
N LYS A 25 -47.58 -12.98 27.51
CA LYS A 25 -48.97 -13.27 27.33
C LYS A 25 -49.43 -12.53 26.06
N LEU A 26 -50.24 -13.22 25.30
CA LEU A 26 -51.08 -12.70 24.21
C LEU A 26 -52.15 -11.73 24.78
N GLU A 27 -52.46 -10.66 24.07
CA GLU A 27 -53.84 -10.20 23.87
C GLU A 27 -53.93 -9.15 22.76
N ALA A 28 -54.84 -9.40 21.88
CA ALA A 28 -55.28 -8.59 20.74
C ALA A 28 -56.31 -7.54 21.17
N GLN A 29 -56.44 -6.49 20.40
CA GLN A 29 -57.65 -5.80 19.91
C GLN A 29 -57.22 -4.50 19.29
N GLU A 30 -57.43 -4.33 18.00
CA GLU A 30 -58.56 -3.84 17.24
C GLU A 30 -58.91 -2.36 17.47
N GLU A 31 -58.86 -1.70 16.37
CA GLU A 31 -59.72 -0.81 15.64
C GLU A 31 -59.56 0.72 15.77
N VAL A 32 -59.55 1.33 14.65
CA VAL A 32 -60.35 2.31 13.91
C VAL A 32 -59.66 3.61 13.55
N THR A 33 -59.45 3.74 12.23
CA THR A 33 -59.55 4.90 11.32
C THR A 33 -59.39 6.32 11.86
N GLU A 34 -58.51 7.07 11.19
CA GLU A 34 -58.94 8.24 10.41
C GLU A 34 -57.83 8.73 9.47
N GLU A 35 -58.23 9.02 8.25
CA GLU A 35 -57.45 9.57 7.16
C GLU A 35 -57.12 11.04 7.45
N GLU A 36 -55.86 11.42 7.27
CA GLU A 36 -55.56 12.77 6.80
C GLU A 36 -54.34 12.78 5.88
N LYS A 37 -54.61 13.17 4.68
CA LYS A 37 -53.83 13.33 3.50
C LYS A 37 -52.93 14.54 3.65
N VAL A 38 -51.58 14.34 3.71
CA VAL A 38 -50.64 15.40 3.44
C VAL A 38 -49.56 14.89 2.46
N GLU A 39 -49.40 15.68 1.44
CA GLU A 39 -48.69 15.43 0.21
C GLU A 39 -47.22 15.07 0.41
N GLU A 40 -46.87 14.00 -0.22
CA GLU A 40 -45.58 13.43 -0.48
C GLU A 40 -44.72 14.35 -1.35
N LYS A 41 -43.56 14.74 -0.84
CA LYS A 41 -42.38 15.04 -1.68
C LYS A 41 -41.43 13.90 -1.58
N THR A 42 -41.60 12.94 -2.47
CA THR A 42 -40.65 11.87 -2.78
C THR A 42 -39.40 12.50 -3.32
N SER A 43 -38.41 12.65 -2.47
CA SER A 43 -37.01 12.80 -2.89
C SER A 43 -36.43 11.40 -2.95
N SER A 44 -36.53 10.77 -4.10
CA SER A 44 -35.78 9.57 -4.44
C SER A 44 -34.29 9.93 -4.60
N GLU A 45 -33.57 9.93 -3.51
CA GLU A 45 -32.11 9.83 -3.60
C GLU A 45 -31.74 8.39 -4.02
N GLU A 46 -31.53 8.20 -5.32
CA GLU A 46 -30.79 7.06 -5.82
C GLU A 46 -29.45 6.96 -5.08
N PRO A 47 -29.04 5.78 -4.60
CA PRO A 47 -27.73 5.61 -4.03
C PRO A 47 -26.69 5.83 -5.14
N LYS A 48 -26.06 7.00 -5.13
CA LYS A 48 -24.91 7.30 -6.01
C LYS A 48 -23.91 6.15 -5.88
N PRO A 49 -23.45 5.56 -6.99
CA PRO A 49 -22.49 4.48 -6.93
C PRO A 49 -21.24 5.00 -6.20
N VAL A 50 -20.95 4.41 -5.05
CA VAL A 50 -19.71 4.65 -4.31
C VAL A 50 -18.58 4.30 -5.27
N LYS A 51 -18.00 5.31 -5.92
CA LYS A 51 -16.77 5.14 -6.70
C LYS A 51 -15.76 4.52 -5.76
N LYS A 52 -15.47 3.22 -5.93
CA LYS A 52 -14.34 2.56 -5.26
C LYS A 52 -13.12 3.42 -5.60
N VAL A 53 -12.68 4.22 -4.65
CA VAL A 53 -11.43 4.97 -4.75
C VAL A 53 -10.38 3.91 -4.97
N LYS A 54 -9.90 3.77 -6.20
CA LYS A 54 -8.74 2.93 -6.51
C LYS A 54 -7.63 3.51 -5.64
N LYS A 55 -7.26 2.80 -4.58
CA LYS A 55 -6.17 3.23 -3.71
C LYS A 55 -4.95 3.39 -4.61
N ASP A 56 -4.49 4.62 -4.77
CA ASP A 56 -3.28 4.89 -5.55
C ASP A 56 -2.09 4.22 -4.87
N LEU A 57 -1.59 3.15 -5.49
CA LEU A 57 -0.45 2.37 -5.03
C LEU A 57 0.86 2.83 -5.67
N MET A 58 0.83 3.88 -6.46
CA MET A 58 2.04 4.44 -7.07
C MET A 58 2.62 5.55 -6.20
N PHE A 59 3.93 5.55 -6.05
CA PHE A 59 4.71 6.57 -5.40
C PHE A 59 5.72 7.12 -6.40
N HIS A 60 5.60 8.42 -6.74
CA HIS A 60 6.45 9.07 -7.73
C HIS A 60 7.65 9.70 -7.04
N LEU A 61 8.83 9.51 -7.63
CA LEU A 61 10.06 10.17 -7.22
C LEU A 61 10.36 11.33 -8.17
N ASP A 62 11.11 12.30 -7.68
CA ASP A 62 11.64 13.38 -8.51
C ASP A 62 12.59 12.82 -9.58
N PRO A 63 12.75 13.52 -10.72
CA PRO A 63 13.67 13.08 -11.77
C PRO A 63 15.12 13.03 -11.29
N PHE A 64 15.83 11.97 -11.68
CA PHE A 64 17.26 11.84 -11.47
C PHE A 64 18.03 12.27 -12.73
N ILE A 65 19.11 13.02 -12.55
CA ILE A 65 20.03 13.38 -13.62
C ILE A 65 21.44 12.98 -13.14
N VAL A 66 22.07 12.04 -13.82
CA VAL A 66 23.39 11.52 -13.45
C VAL A 66 24.31 11.39 -14.65
N ASN A 67 25.59 11.59 -14.47
CA ASN A 67 26.60 11.20 -15.46
C ASN A 67 26.80 9.70 -15.42
N LEU A 68 26.81 9.06 -16.62
CA LEU A 68 27.10 7.64 -16.72
C LEU A 68 28.61 7.38 -16.51
N ALA A 69 28.90 6.30 -15.79
CA ALA A 69 30.29 5.87 -15.57
C ALA A 69 31.00 5.57 -16.89
N LYS A 70 32.32 5.76 -16.92
CA LYS A 70 33.16 5.50 -18.08
C LYS A 70 32.75 6.24 -19.36
N SER A 71 31.97 7.31 -19.26
CA SER A 71 31.57 8.10 -20.41
C SER A 71 32.48 9.32 -20.68
N GLY A 72 33.48 9.52 -19.85
CA GLY A 72 34.32 10.74 -19.92
C GLY A 72 33.56 12.02 -19.56
N GLY A 73 32.41 11.90 -18.88
CA GLY A 73 31.52 13.03 -18.57
C GLY A 73 30.61 13.44 -19.73
N ASN A 74 30.71 12.78 -20.90
CA ASN A 74 30.00 13.20 -22.11
C ASN A 74 28.57 12.63 -22.24
N ARG A 75 28.16 11.74 -21.33
CA ARG A 75 26.83 11.14 -21.38
C ARG A 75 26.15 11.20 -20.03
N PHE A 76 24.93 11.66 -20.02
CA PHE A 76 24.11 11.63 -18.82
C PHE A 76 22.79 10.92 -19.07
N LEU A 77 22.25 10.38 -17.98
CA LEU A 77 20.95 9.73 -17.92
C LEU A 77 20.01 10.65 -17.15
N LYS A 78 18.86 10.99 -17.76
CA LYS A 78 17.71 11.55 -17.07
C LYS A 78 16.65 10.46 -16.96
N VAL A 79 16.22 10.16 -15.73
CA VAL A 79 15.22 9.13 -15.48
C VAL A 79 14.24 9.56 -14.39
N THR A 80 12.95 9.34 -14.61
CA THR A 80 11.90 9.50 -13.60
C THR A 80 11.36 8.13 -13.21
N VAL A 81 11.32 7.86 -11.91
CA VAL A 81 10.97 6.55 -11.35
C VAL A 81 9.66 6.64 -10.58
N SER A 82 8.78 5.69 -10.83
CA SER A 82 7.56 5.46 -10.04
C SER A 82 7.67 4.09 -9.37
N LEU A 83 7.32 4.02 -8.09
CA LEU A 83 7.40 2.82 -7.27
C LEU A 83 6.00 2.27 -7.01
N GLU A 84 5.78 0.98 -7.28
CA GLU A 84 4.53 0.30 -6.95
C GLU A 84 4.59 -0.24 -5.53
N MET A 85 3.74 0.28 -4.67
CA MET A 85 3.62 -0.14 -3.27
C MET A 85 2.76 -1.40 -3.12
N SER A 86 3.13 -2.30 -2.21
CA SER A 86 2.30 -3.47 -1.85
C SER A 86 0.99 -3.07 -1.16
N SER A 87 1.00 -1.96 -0.44
CA SER A 87 -0.17 -1.41 0.26
C SER A 87 -0.01 0.10 0.48
N PRO A 88 -1.10 0.84 0.76
CA PRO A 88 -1.02 2.27 1.07
C PRO A 88 -0.19 2.61 2.30
N LYS A 89 -0.01 1.67 3.23
CA LYS A 89 0.79 1.84 4.45
C LYS A 89 2.28 2.09 4.14
N VAL A 90 2.78 1.49 3.06
CA VAL A 90 4.18 1.65 2.60
C VAL A 90 4.53 3.11 2.29
N ARG A 91 3.54 3.92 1.90
CA ARG A 91 3.73 5.33 1.55
C ARG A 91 4.41 6.14 2.68
N LEU A 92 4.04 5.88 3.93
CA LEU A 92 4.65 6.56 5.07
C LEU A 92 6.12 6.18 5.23
N GLY A 93 6.45 4.89 5.10
CA GLY A 93 7.84 4.41 5.13
C GLY A 93 8.71 5.03 4.04
N LEU A 94 8.18 5.13 2.80
CA LEU A 94 8.86 5.81 1.69
C LEU A 94 9.10 7.29 1.99
N LYS A 95 8.08 8.02 2.48
CA LYS A 95 8.22 9.43 2.83
C LYS A 95 9.25 9.68 3.93
N ASN A 96 9.24 8.87 4.97
CA ASN A 96 10.16 9.01 6.11
C ASN A 96 11.61 8.73 5.73
N ASN A 97 11.85 7.92 4.68
CA ASN A 97 13.18 7.57 4.22
C ASN A 97 13.52 8.18 2.85
N ILE A 98 12.75 9.17 2.37
CA ILE A 98 12.85 9.68 1.00
C ILE A 98 14.28 10.13 0.64
N GLN A 99 14.96 10.84 1.53
CA GLN A 99 16.31 11.32 1.29
C GLN A 99 17.31 10.16 1.12
N LYS A 100 17.24 9.14 1.99
CA LYS A 100 18.12 7.96 1.91
C LYS A 100 17.85 7.14 0.65
N ILE A 101 16.59 7.02 0.28
CA ILE A 101 16.15 6.31 -0.93
C ILE A 101 16.68 7.05 -2.17
N THR A 102 16.47 8.37 -2.24
CA THR A 102 16.92 9.21 -3.35
C THR A 102 18.45 9.14 -3.51
N ASP A 103 19.19 9.32 -2.43
CA ASP A 103 20.65 9.21 -2.43
C ASP A 103 21.12 7.83 -2.91
N SER A 104 20.53 6.76 -2.37
CA SER A 104 20.89 5.39 -2.74
C SER A 104 20.62 5.07 -4.21
N ILE A 105 19.53 5.59 -4.78
CA ILE A 105 19.22 5.45 -6.21
C ILE A 105 20.19 6.27 -7.05
N LEU A 106 20.48 7.52 -6.64
CA LEU A 106 21.44 8.39 -7.32
C LEU A 106 22.82 7.72 -7.43
N LEU A 107 23.33 7.18 -6.32
CA LEU A 107 24.59 6.43 -6.27
C LEU A 107 24.54 5.21 -7.19
N LEU A 108 23.46 4.42 -7.16
CA LEU A 108 23.30 3.28 -8.05
C LEU A 108 23.37 3.69 -9.52
N LEU A 109 22.62 4.72 -9.92
CA LEU A 109 22.57 5.21 -11.30
C LEU A 109 23.95 5.70 -11.76
N SER A 110 24.71 6.37 -10.90
CA SER A 110 26.04 6.90 -11.20
C SER A 110 27.09 5.80 -11.45
N THR A 111 26.85 4.56 -11.01
CA THR A 111 27.73 3.41 -11.31
C THR A 111 27.48 2.78 -12.69
N LYS A 112 26.37 3.12 -13.34
CA LYS A 112 25.97 2.49 -14.61
C LYS A 112 26.74 3.04 -15.80
N ILE A 113 27.14 2.16 -16.70
CA ILE A 113 27.69 2.54 -17.99
C ILE A 113 26.58 2.56 -19.05
N PHE A 114 26.84 3.18 -20.20
CA PHE A 114 25.86 3.28 -21.30
C PHE A 114 25.27 1.91 -21.69
N LYS A 115 26.10 0.86 -21.80
CA LYS A 115 25.67 -0.49 -22.17
C LYS A 115 24.63 -1.05 -21.18
N ASP A 116 24.75 -0.73 -19.88
CA ASP A 116 23.87 -1.25 -18.82
C ASP A 116 22.46 -0.66 -18.92
N VAL A 117 22.33 0.55 -19.44
CA VAL A 117 21.06 1.30 -19.45
C VAL A 117 20.40 1.41 -20.83
N TYR A 118 21.16 1.16 -21.89
CA TYR A 118 20.66 1.27 -23.26
C TYR A 118 19.74 0.09 -23.64
N SER A 119 20.13 -1.13 -23.29
CA SER A 119 19.41 -2.34 -23.69
C SER A 119 18.10 -2.51 -22.88
N VAL A 120 17.13 -3.22 -23.48
CA VAL A 120 15.87 -3.58 -22.80
C VAL A 120 16.17 -4.40 -21.55
N GLN A 121 17.05 -5.40 -21.66
CA GLN A 121 17.45 -6.25 -20.54
C GLN A 121 18.11 -5.43 -19.42
N GLY A 122 19.00 -4.49 -19.78
CA GLY A 122 19.62 -3.60 -18.80
C GLY A 122 18.61 -2.74 -18.03
N LYS A 123 17.59 -2.25 -18.71
CA LYS A 123 16.48 -1.52 -18.06
C LYS A 123 15.70 -2.41 -17.09
N PHE A 124 15.43 -3.67 -17.42
CA PHE A 124 14.79 -4.61 -16.49
C PHE A 124 15.67 -4.89 -15.28
N THR A 125 16.96 -5.13 -15.48
CA THR A 125 17.91 -5.31 -14.39
C THR A 125 17.96 -4.10 -13.47
N LEU A 126 18.01 -2.88 -14.04
CA LEU A 126 18.04 -1.64 -13.28
C LEU A 126 16.77 -1.43 -12.44
N LYS A 127 15.58 -1.78 -12.97
CA LYS A 127 14.32 -1.76 -12.20
C LYS A 127 14.40 -2.68 -10.98
N GLY A 128 14.92 -3.89 -11.15
CA GLY A 128 15.11 -4.85 -10.06
C GLY A 128 16.07 -4.33 -8.99
N GLU A 129 17.20 -3.76 -9.40
CA GLU A 129 18.20 -3.18 -8.49
C GLU A 129 17.62 -2.00 -7.69
N ILE A 130 16.87 -1.10 -8.34
CA ILE A 130 16.18 0.01 -7.66
C ILE A 130 15.19 -0.54 -6.64
N THR A 131 14.36 -1.52 -7.04
CA THR A 131 13.37 -2.12 -6.14
C THR A 131 14.02 -2.74 -4.91
N THR A 132 15.10 -3.49 -5.10
CA THR A 132 15.87 -4.09 -4.00
C THR A 132 16.46 -3.02 -3.07
N ARG A 133 17.04 -1.96 -3.63
CA ARG A 133 17.60 -0.84 -2.85
C ARG A 133 16.56 -0.14 -2.00
N VAL A 134 15.40 0.18 -2.58
CA VAL A 134 14.32 0.86 -1.87
C VAL A 134 13.81 0.01 -0.72
N ASN A 135 13.64 -1.30 -0.94
CA ASN A 135 13.14 -2.21 0.09
C ASN A 135 14.07 -2.36 1.30
N GLN A 136 15.36 -2.06 1.17
CA GLN A 136 16.30 -2.03 2.31
C GLN A 136 15.98 -0.95 3.35
N PHE A 137 15.25 0.10 2.97
CA PHE A 137 14.86 1.20 3.84
C PHE A 137 13.45 1.06 4.43
N LEU A 138 12.71 0.01 4.05
CA LEU A 138 11.35 -0.22 4.50
C LEU A 138 11.34 -1.29 5.61
N THR A 139 10.69 -0.96 6.71
CA THR A 139 10.48 -1.88 7.84
C THR A 139 9.14 -2.60 7.76
N GLU A 140 8.15 -1.96 7.12
CA GLU A 140 6.80 -2.49 6.96
C GLU A 140 6.35 -2.45 5.51
N GLY A 141 5.89 -3.60 5.01
CA GLY A 141 5.48 -3.76 3.62
C GLY A 141 6.67 -3.68 2.66
N GLN A 142 6.38 -3.54 1.37
CA GLN A 142 7.43 -3.51 0.33
C GLN A 142 6.96 -2.77 -0.92
N VAL A 143 7.92 -2.34 -1.71
CA VAL A 143 7.76 -1.96 -3.11
C VAL A 143 7.80 -3.22 -3.96
N LYS A 144 6.77 -3.42 -4.81
CA LYS A 144 6.66 -4.58 -5.71
C LYS A 144 7.53 -4.44 -6.96
N GLY A 145 7.69 -3.21 -7.43
CA GLY A 145 8.45 -2.91 -8.63
C GLY A 145 8.69 -1.43 -8.85
N ALA A 146 9.68 -1.13 -9.68
CA ALA A 146 9.99 0.20 -10.17
C ALA A 146 9.60 0.33 -11.65
N TYR A 147 9.07 1.49 -12.02
CA TYR A 147 8.66 1.83 -13.38
C TYR A 147 9.32 3.12 -13.82
N PHE A 148 9.82 3.17 -15.05
CA PHE A 148 10.35 4.38 -15.63
C PHE A 148 9.26 5.10 -16.41
N THR A 149 8.96 6.34 -16.03
CA THR A 149 8.01 7.21 -16.73
C THR A 149 8.71 8.13 -17.72
N GLU A 150 10.01 8.39 -17.49
CA GLU A 150 10.91 9.08 -18.42
C GLU A 150 12.28 8.38 -18.39
N PHE A 151 12.93 8.22 -19.54
CA PHE A 151 14.24 7.60 -19.62
C PHE A 151 14.99 8.12 -20.86
N ILE A 152 15.84 9.11 -20.65
CA ILE A 152 16.58 9.84 -21.69
C ILE A 152 18.07 9.69 -21.44
N ILE A 153 18.81 9.31 -22.48
CA ILE A 153 20.26 9.24 -22.48
C ILE A 153 20.78 10.29 -23.49
N GLN A 154 21.59 11.19 -23.05
CA GLN A 154 22.22 12.22 -23.88
C GLN A 154 23.74 12.17 -23.73
#